data_91b7f454b5526350c7c7021e97a84b6b
#
_entry.id   91b7f454b5526350c7c7021e97a84b6b
#
_cell.length_a   1.000
_cell.length_b   1.000
_cell.length_c   1.000
_cell.angle_alpha   90.00
_cell.angle_beta   90.00
_cell.angle_gamma   90.00
#
_symmetry.space_group_name_H-M   'P 1'
#
loop_
_entity.id
_entity.type
_entity.pdbx_description
1 polymer ?
#
loop_
_entity_poly.entity_id
_entity_poly.type
_entity_poly.pdbx_seq_one_letter_code
_entity_poly.pdbx_strand_id
1 'polypeptide(L)'
;MAHGVVECPVGGDSAAPANTSFFGPLIRICGTLCLMQNFRIARAAQLLGVSDDTVRRWIDQGLLPTTDAVPAEVPGDALAARAVALAEEAQESNHALSSARNRFVGIVTRVQIDGVMAQVDLQSGPHRVVSLMSAEAARELQLEVGSLATASVKATNVVVEVPKG
;
A
#
# COMPACT_ATOMS: atom_id res chain seq x y z
N MET A 1 0.53 -20.99 -27.99
CA MET A 1 1.42 -19.94 -27.47
C MET A 1 1.29 -19.94 -25.96
N ALA A 2 2.31 -20.44 -25.26
CA ALA A 2 2.25 -20.69 -23.82
C ALA A 2 2.64 -19.42 -23.06
N HIS A 3 1.74 -18.93 -22.20
CA HIS A 3 2.05 -17.88 -21.23
C HIS A 3 2.76 -18.52 -20.03
N GLY A 4 4.06 -18.30 -19.95
CA GLY A 4 4.86 -18.71 -18.79
C GLY A 4 4.55 -17.81 -17.59
N VAL A 5 3.99 -18.40 -16.55
CA VAL A 5 3.92 -17.82 -15.22
C VAL A 5 5.30 -17.96 -14.61
N VAL A 6 5.94 -16.85 -14.29
CA VAL A 6 7.23 -16.85 -13.57
C VAL A 6 6.93 -16.98 -12.08
N GLU A 7 7.04 -18.19 -11.54
CA GLU A 7 7.03 -18.43 -10.10
C GLU A 7 8.39 -18.09 -9.50
N CYS A 8 8.42 -17.24 -8.47
CA CYS A 8 9.61 -17.03 -7.65
C CYS A 8 9.75 -18.19 -6.66
N PRO A 9 10.87 -18.92 -6.64
CA PRO A 9 11.09 -19.95 -5.64
C PRO A 9 11.38 -19.32 -4.28
N VAL A 10 10.60 -19.71 -3.27
CA VAL A 10 10.86 -19.45 -1.85
C VAL A 10 12.01 -20.37 -1.42
N GLY A 11 13.16 -19.79 -1.11
CA GLY A 11 14.37 -20.50 -0.78
C GLY A 11 14.38 -21.10 0.62
N GLY A 12 14.84 -22.34 0.70
CA GLY A 12 15.14 -23.04 1.92
C GLY A 12 16.53 -22.71 2.48
N ASP A 13 16.68 -22.97 3.78
CA ASP A 13 17.83 -22.77 4.64
C ASP A 13 19.19 -23.19 4.07
N SER A 14 20.20 -22.36 4.30
CA SER A 14 21.56 -22.84 4.58
C SER A 14 22.44 -21.75 5.21
N ALA A 15 23.15 -22.20 6.26
CA ALA A 15 24.09 -21.55 7.16
C ALA A 15 25.00 -20.47 6.58
N ALA A 16 25.26 -19.46 7.43
CA ALA A 16 26.25 -18.41 7.24
C ALA A 16 27.69 -18.92 7.27
N PRO A 17 28.61 -18.23 6.59
CA PRO A 17 29.87 -17.85 7.21
C PRO A 17 30.14 -16.35 7.19
N ALA A 18 30.88 -15.95 8.21
CA ALA A 18 31.25 -14.59 8.56
C ALA A 18 32.18 -13.92 7.54
N ASN A 19 32.08 -12.59 7.52
CA ASN A 19 33.10 -11.62 7.14
C ASN A 19 33.36 -11.39 5.65
N THR A 20 32.97 -10.24 5.14
CA THR A 20 33.88 -9.28 4.50
C THR A 20 33.12 -8.03 4.01
N SER A 21 33.72 -6.91 4.30
CA SER A 21 33.41 -5.51 4.01
C SER A 21 33.00 -5.17 2.58
N PHE A 22 32.21 -4.07 2.48
CA PHE A 22 32.06 -3.23 1.29
C PHE A 22 31.39 -3.89 0.07
N PHE A 23 30.09 -3.87 0.06
CA PHE A 23 29.18 -3.65 -1.07
C PHE A 23 27.79 -4.06 -0.63
N GLY A 24 26.81 -3.19 -0.68
CA GLY A 24 25.40 -3.50 -0.40
C GLY A 24 24.92 -4.69 -1.24
N PRO A 25 23.94 -5.47 -0.78
CA PRO A 25 23.57 -6.73 -1.43
C PRO A 25 22.96 -6.45 -2.82
N LEU A 26 23.78 -6.73 -3.84
CA LEU A 26 23.33 -6.81 -5.23
C LEU A 26 22.67 -8.18 -5.43
N ILE A 27 21.36 -8.27 -5.33
CA ILE A 27 20.62 -9.47 -5.72
C ILE A 27 20.57 -9.50 -7.24
N ARG A 28 21.35 -10.40 -7.86
CA ARG A 28 21.28 -10.68 -9.27
C ARG A 28 20.07 -11.57 -9.55
N ILE A 29 18.99 -10.99 -10.05
CA ILE A 29 17.92 -11.74 -10.68
C ILE A 29 18.02 -11.50 -12.19
N CYS A 30 18.34 -12.56 -12.92
CA CYS A 30 18.31 -12.63 -14.39
C CYS A 30 19.05 -11.51 -15.14
N GLY A 31 20.32 -11.25 -14.80
CA GLY A 31 21.17 -10.37 -15.60
C GLY A 31 20.90 -8.86 -15.53
N THR A 32 19.84 -8.42 -14.87
CA THR A 32 19.52 -6.99 -14.68
C THR A 32 19.87 -6.59 -13.23
N LEU A 33 20.68 -5.54 -13.08
CA LEU A 33 20.91 -4.89 -11.77
C LEU A 33 19.57 -4.31 -11.29
N CYS A 34 18.89 -4.97 -10.35
CA CYS A 34 17.77 -4.38 -9.65
C CYS A 34 18.34 -3.41 -8.62
N LEU A 35 18.29 -2.10 -8.91
CA LEU A 35 18.57 -1.06 -7.94
C LEU A 35 17.46 -1.09 -6.90
N MET A 36 17.74 -1.65 -5.72
CA MET A 36 16.84 -1.59 -4.57
C MET A 36 16.66 -0.12 -4.21
N GLN A 37 15.44 0.36 -4.30
CA GLN A 37 15.12 1.74 -3.98
C GLN A 37 15.08 1.90 -2.46
N ASN A 38 15.83 2.88 -1.92
CA ASN A 38 15.77 3.27 -0.52
C ASN A 38 14.94 4.54 -0.35
N PHE A 39 14.32 4.70 0.80
CA PHE A 39 13.46 5.83 1.10
C PHE A 39 13.90 6.55 2.36
N ARG A 40 13.97 7.87 2.32
CA ARG A 40 14.12 8.68 3.53
C ARG A 40 12.93 8.50 4.46
N ILE A 41 13.16 8.64 5.78
CA ILE A 41 12.14 8.42 6.82
C ILE A 41 10.84 9.19 6.51
N ALA A 42 10.93 10.47 6.17
CA ALA A 42 9.77 11.28 5.83
C ALA A 42 8.99 10.73 4.60
N ARG A 43 9.70 10.21 3.61
CA ARG A 43 9.05 9.61 2.43
C ARG A 43 8.42 8.26 2.77
N ALA A 44 9.09 7.44 3.57
CA ALA A 44 8.54 6.18 4.08
C ALA A 44 7.25 6.42 4.88
N ALA A 45 7.24 7.42 5.76
CA ALA A 45 6.07 7.82 6.54
C ALA A 45 4.88 8.22 5.62
N GLN A 46 5.14 9.04 4.61
CA GLN A 46 4.11 9.42 3.62
C GLN A 46 3.54 8.21 2.86
N LEU A 47 4.41 7.27 2.44
CA LEU A 47 3.99 6.07 1.71
C LEU A 47 3.14 5.13 2.57
N LEU A 48 3.43 5.02 3.87
CA LEU A 48 2.68 4.19 4.81
C LEU A 48 1.49 4.93 5.44
N GLY A 49 1.31 6.23 5.20
CA GLY A 49 0.23 7.03 5.78
C GLY A 49 0.36 7.23 7.29
N VAL A 50 1.58 7.26 7.82
CA VAL A 50 1.88 7.43 9.25
C VAL A 50 2.75 8.66 9.49
N SER A 51 3.01 9.01 10.77
CA SER A 51 3.94 10.08 11.12
C SER A 51 5.40 9.63 11.06
N ASP A 52 6.32 10.58 10.86
CA ASP A 52 7.76 10.34 10.91
C ASP A 52 8.18 9.72 12.26
N ASP A 53 7.55 10.16 13.36
CA ASP A 53 7.82 9.62 14.70
C ASP A 53 7.41 8.16 14.83
N THR A 54 6.33 7.75 14.15
CA THR A 54 5.92 6.35 14.10
C THR A 54 6.98 5.50 13.40
N VAL A 55 7.49 5.98 12.26
CA VAL A 55 8.56 5.27 11.54
C VAL A 55 9.83 5.19 12.38
N ARG A 56 10.24 6.28 13.04
CA ARG A 56 11.40 6.28 13.97
C ARG A 56 11.24 5.27 15.08
N ARG A 57 10.07 5.23 15.71
CA ARG A 57 9.76 4.26 16.76
C ARG A 57 9.87 2.81 16.26
N TRP A 58 9.43 2.51 15.06
CA TRP A 58 9.59 1.17 14.47
C TRP A 58 11.06 0.82 14.21
N ILE A 59 11.87 1.79 13.83
CA ILE A 59 13.32 1.62 13.67
C ILE A 59 13.95 1.32 15.03
N ASP A 60 13.63 2.09 16.07
CA ASP A 60 14.14 1.91 17.42
C ASP A 60 13.73 0.55 18.04
N GLN A 61 12.55 0.05 17.67
CA GLN A 61 12.05 -1.27 18.07
C GLN A 61 12.60 -2.43 17.23
N GLY A 62 13.38 -2.16 16.19
CA GLY A 62 13.92 -3.18 15.29
C GLY A 62 12.90 -3.78 14.33
N LEU A 63 11.70 -3.17 14.22
CA LEU A 63 10.63 -3.60 13.30
C LEU A 63 10.86 -3.14 11.87
N LEU A 64 11.72 -2.14 11.68
CA LEU A 64 12.05 -1.57 10.38
C LEU A 64 13.55 -1.29 10.32
N PRO A 65 14.32 -1.99 9.47
CA PRO A 65 15.75 -1.76 9.33
C PRO A 65 16.03 -0.44 8.61
N THR A 66 17.23 0.08 8.84
CA THR A 66 17.77 1.24 8.10
C THR A 66 19.09 0.88 7.45
N THR A 67 19.46 1.66 6.44
CA THR A 67 20.79 1.61 5.83
C THR A 67 21.78 2.44 6.66
N ASP A 68 23.08 2.23 6.43
CA ASP A 68 24.17 3.04 7.03
C ASP A 68 24.32 4.42 6.37
N ALA A 69 23.41 4.82 5.49
CA ALA A 69 23.42 6.13 4.82
C ALA A 69 23.18 7.28 5.81
N VAL A 70 23.77 8.43 5.53
CA VAL A 70 23.53 9.67 6.30
C VAL A 70 22.94 10.72 5.37
N PRO A 71 21.66 11.11 5.59
CA PRO A 71 20.72 10.63 6.62
C PRO A 71 20.25 9.19 6.37
N ALA A 72 19.87 8.49 7.45
CA ALA A 72 19.40 7.10 7.40
C ALA A 72 18.21 6.93 6.44
N GLU A 73 18.23 5.84 5.70
CA GLU A 73 17.19 5.46 4.73
C GLU A 73 16.63 4.08 5.05
N VAL A 74 15.39 3.84 4.67
CA VAL A 74 14.69 2.56 4.83
C VAL A 74 14.74 1.81 3.50
N PRO A 75 15.20 0.55 3.48
CA PRO A 75 15.15 -0.29 2.29
C PRO A 75 13.71 -0.49 1.80
N GLY A 76 13.53 -0.45 0.48
CA GLY A 76 12.20 -0.52 -0.14
C GLY A 76 11.49 -1.85 0.08
N ASP A 77 12.22 -2.96 0.14
CA ASP A 77 11.69 -4.29 0.44
C ASP A 77 11.17 -4.39 1.89
N ALA A 78 11.93 -3.86 2.85
CA ALA A 78 11.51 -3.79 4.25
C ALA A 78 10.29 -2.89 4.42
N LEU A 79 10.25 -1.76 3.69
CA LEU A 79 9.09 -0.86 3.68
C LEU A 79 7.86 -1.56 3.10
N ALA A 80 8.01 -2.32 2.03
CA ALA A 80 6.93 -3.09 1.41
C ALA A 80 6.40 -4.18 2.36
N ALA A 81 7.29 -4.92 3.04
CA ALA A 81 6.90 -5.92 4.04
C ALA A 81 6.09 -5.29 5.19
N ARG A 82 6.52 -4.13 5.69
CA ARG A 82 5.77 -3.40 6.74
C ARG A 82 4.42 -2.90 6.25
N ALA A 83 4.33 -2.43 4.99
CA ALA A 83 3.06 -2.02 4.39
C ALA A 83 2.05 -3.18 4.33
N VAL A 84 2.50 -4.38 3.98
CA VAL A 84 1.64 -5.59 3.96
C VAL A 84 1.16 -5.92 5.37
N ALA A 85 2.03 -5.93 6.37
CA ALA A 85 1.66 -6.21 7.76
C ALA A 85 0.60 -5.21 8.28
N LEU A 86 0.77 -3.91 8.01
CA LEU A 86 -0.22 -2.89 8.37
C LEU A 86 -1.58 -3.09 7.66
N ALA A 87 -1.55 -3.53 6.40
CA ALA A 87 -2.77 -3.81 5.65
C ALA A 87 -3.51 -5.04 6.20
N GLU A 88 -2.79 -6.08 6.64
CA GLU A 88 -3.36 -7.26 7.28
C GLU A 88 -3.99 -6.91 8.62
N GLU A 89 -3.29 -6.16 9.49
CA GLU A 89 -3.82 -5.65 10.76
C GLU A 89 -5.12 -4.85 10.55
N ALA A 90 -5.21 -4.04 9.49
CA ALA A 90 -6.40 -3.26 9.17
C ALA A 90 -7.57 -4.10 8.58
N GLN A 91 -7.28 -5.24 7.93
CA GLN A 91 -8.30 -6.10 7.32
C GLN A 91 -9.02 -6.99 8.32
N GLU A 92 -8.42 -7.37 9.44
CA GLU A 92 -9.03 -8.22 10.48
C GLU A 92 -10.32 -7.62 11.05
N SER A 93 -10.53 -6.32 10.94
CA SER A 93 -11.71 -5.61 11.42
C SER A 93 -12.90 -5.53 10.45
N ASN A 94 -12.81 -6.04 9.22
CA ASN A 94 -13.81 -5.77 8.18
C ASN A 94 -14.16 -6.97 7.29
N HIS A 95 -14.93 -7.93 7.83
CA HIS A 95 -15.34 -9.17 7.17
C HIS A 95 -16.58 -9.03 6.26
N ALA A 96 -16.48 -8.33 5.13
CA ALA A 96 -17.48 -8.44 4.09
C ALA A 96 -17.03 -9.41 3.00
N LEU A 97 -17.83 -10.42 2.68
CA LEU A 97 -17.59 -11.33 1.56
C LEU A 97 -17.76 -10.56 0.25
N SER A 98 -16.66 -10.32 -0.45
CA SER A 98 -16.62 -9.58 -1.71
C SER A 98 -15.52 -10.11 -2.62
N SER A 99 -15.79 -10.15 -3.93
CA SER A 99 -14.79 -10.44 -4.94
C SER A 99 -13.88 -9.23 -5.26
N ALA A 100 -14.21 -8.05 -4.77
CA ALA A 100 -13.38 -6.86 -4.90
C ALA A 100 -12.17 -6.96 -3.95
N ARG A 101 -10.96 -6.89 -4.50
CA ARG A 101 -9.72 -7.00 -3.72
C ARG A 101 -9.24 -5.66 -3.15
N ASN A 102 -9.64 -4.55 -3.77
CA ASN A 102 -9.26 -3.22 -3.32
C ASN A 102 -10.43 -2.63 -2.53
N ARG A 103 -10.18 -2.31 -1.25
CA ARG A 103 -11.16 -1.77 -0.32
C ARG A 103 -10.58 -0.55 0.38
N PHE A 104 -11.32 0.53 0.37
CA PHE A 104 -10.95 1.81 0.95
C PHE A 104 -12.00 2.19 2.00
N VAL A 105 -11.68 1.97 3.27
CA VAL A 105 -12.54 2.41 4.38
C VAL A 105 -12.28 3.89 4.63
N GLY A 106 -13.32 4.68 4.72
CA GLY A 106 -13.18 6.14 4.90
C GLY A 106 -14.46 6.84 5.28
N ILE A 107 -14.37 8.15 5.35
CA ILE A 107 -15.48 9.04 5.69
C ILE A 107 -16.00 9.70 4.41
N VAL A 108 -17.31 9.72 4.24
CA VAL A 108 -17.97 10.47 3.17
C VAL A 108 -17.77 11.96 3.41
N THR A 109 -17.17 12.65 2.44
CA THR A 109 -16.87 14.10 2.53
C THR A 109 -17.79 14.93 1.66
N ARG A 110 -18.47 14.31 0.68
CA ARG A 110 -19.40 14.98 -0.21
C ARG A 110 -20.40 14.01 -0.79
N VAL A 111 -21.66 14.42 -0.86
CA VAL A 111 -22.73 13.75 -1.61
C VAL A 111 -23.39 14.81 -2.49
N GLN A 112 -23.34 14.63 -3.78
CA GLN A 112 -23.98 15.52 -4.74
C GLN A 112 -24.94 14.70 -5.60
N ILE A 113 -26.21 15.04 -5.55
CA ILE A 113 -27.28 14.40 -6.34
C ILE A 113 -27.70 15.37 -7.45
N ASP A 114 -27.71 14.88 -8.67
CA ASP A 114 -28.21 15.59 -9.83
C ASP A 114 -29.10 14.67 -10.67
N GLY A 115 -30.39 14.93 -10.63
CA GLY A 115 -31.40 14.09 -11.30
C GLY A 115 -31.34 12.62 -10.80
N VAL A 116 -30.98 11.72 -11.69
CA VAL A 116 -30.95 10.28 -11.44
C VAL A 116 -29.57 9.76 -10.98
N MET A 117 -28.56 10.63 -10.96
CA MET A 117 -27.18 10.29 -10.61
C MET A 117 -26.75 10.95 -9.30
N ALA A 118 -25.83 10.29 -8.62
CA ALA A 118 -25.15 10.83 -7.45
C ALA A 118 -23.65 10.65 -7.58
N GLN A 119 -22.90 11.69 -7.20
CA GLN A 119 -21.48 11.62 -6.95
C GLN A 119 -21.24 11.59 -5.45
N VAL A 120 -20.47 10.62 -4.98
CA VAL A 120 -20.06 10.48 -3.59
C VAL A 120 -18.54 10.53 -3.51
N ASP A 121 -18.03 11.45 -2.71
CA ASP A 121 -16.59 11.56 -2.41
C ASP A 121 -16.32 10.94 -1.03
N LEU A 122 -15.34 10.07 -0.97
CA LEU A 122 -14.88 9.37 0.25
C LEU A 122 -13.43 9.73 0.51
N GLN A 123 -13.08 10.09 1.74
CA GLN A 123 -11.70 10.27 2.17
C GLN A 123 -11.24 9.04 2.95
N SER A 124 -10.28 8.30 2.37
CA SER A 124 -9.65 7.11 2.98
C SER A 124 -8.17 7.42 3.23
N GLY A 125 -7.82 7.73 4.48
CA GLY A 125 -6.49 8.24 4.80
C GLY A 125 -6.13 9.46 3.93
N PRO A 126 -4.98 9.47 3.24
CA PRO A 126 -4.60 10.57 2.36
C PRO A 126 -5.28 10.54 0.98
N HIS A 127 -6.09 9.51 0.68
CA HIS A 127 -6.63 9.26 -0.65
C HIS A 127 -8.11 9.68 -0.73
N ARG A 128 -8.43 10.49 -1.75
CA ARG A 128 -9.81 10.78 -2.13
C ARG A 128 -10.28 9.75 -3.14
N VAL A 129 -11.37 9.07 -2.84
CA VAL A 129 -12.04 8.12 -3.73
C VAL A 129 -13.36 8.73 -4.18
N VAL A 130 -13.63 8.72 -5.48
CA VAL A 130 -14.86 9.24 -6.07
C VAL A 130 -15.66 8.09 -6.63
N SER A 131 -16.94 8.02 -6.29
CA SER A 131 -17.92 7.07 -6.81
C SER A 131 -19.03 7.79 -7.54
N LEU A 132 -19.45 7.25 -8.69
CA LEU A 132 -20.67 7.62 -9.37
C LEU A 132 -21.65 6.47 -9.25
N MET A 133 -22.86 6.76 -8.78
CA MET A 133 -23.93 5.79 -8.60
C MET A 133 -25.29 6.39 -8.92
N SER A 134 -26.36 5.58 -8.92
CA SER A 134 -27.70 6.14 -9.01
C SER A 134 -28.07 6.95 -7.76
N ALA A 135 -28.88 7.98 -7.92
CA ALA A 135 -29.39 8.75 -6.79
C ALA A 135 -30.22 7.87 -5.84
N GLU A 136 -30.90 6.83 -6.37
CA GLU A 136 -31.64 5.85 -5.60
C GLU A 136 -30.69 5.06 -4.67
N ALA A 137 -29.59 4.49 -5.22
CA ALA A 137 -28.61 3.75 -4.43
C ALA A 137 -27.98 4.61 -3.33
N ALA A 138 -27.67 5.87 -3.62
CA ALA A 138 -27.12 6.79 -2.61
C ALA A 138 -28.09 7.02 -1.44
N ARG A 139 -29.41 7.11 -1.73
CA ARG A 139 -30.46 7.24 -0.70
C ARG A 139 -30.68 5.95 0.08
N GLU A 140 -30.74 4.79 -0.60
CA GLU A 140 -30.88 3.48 0.06
C GLU A 140 -29.73 3.19 1.02
N LEU A 141 -28.49 3.55 0.63
CA LEU A 141 -27.32 3.44 1.47
C LEU A 141 -27.24 4.52 2.56
N GLN A 142 -28.17 5.47 2.57
CA GLN A 142 -28.22 6.57 3.53
C GLN A 142 -26.89 7.34 3.62
N LEU A 143 -26.26 7.59 2.48
CA LEU A 143 -24.96 8.26 2.43
C LEU A 143 -25.10 9.75 2.70
N GLU A 144 -24.47 10.19 3.77
CA GLU A 144 -24.39 11.59 4.20
C GLU A 144 -22.94 11.99 4.48
N VAL A 145 -22.66 13.28 4.48
CA VAL A 145 -21.35 13.78 4.89
C VAL A 145 -21.09 13.38 6.35
N GLY A 146 -19.94 12.72 6.60
CA GLY A 146 -19.57 12.16 7.89
C GLY A 146 -19.91 10.68 8.06
N SER A 147 -20.65 10.04 7.14
CA SER A 147 -20.92 8.60 7.18
C SER A 147 -19.62 7.80 6.99
N LEU A 148 -19.45 6.74 7.76
CA LEU A 148 -18.42 5.73 7.51
C LEU A 148 -18.85 4.85 6.34
N ALA A 149 -18.02 4.73 5.32
CA ALA A 149 -18.29 3.92 4.16
C ALA A 149 -17.04 3.19 3.66
N THR A 150 -17.25 2.15 2.85
CA THR A 150 -16.16 1.42 2.19
C THR A 150 -16.35 1.46 0.69
N ALA A 151 -15.42 2.07 -0.02
CA ALA A 151 -15.33 1.97 -1.47
C ALA A 151 -14.62 0.67 -1.86
N SER A 152 -15.16 -0.08 -2.81
CA SER A 152 -14.57 -1.33 -3.29
C SER A 152 -14.36 -1.28 -4.79
N VAL A 153 -13.16 -1.69 -5.25
CA VAL A 153 -12.80 -1.69 -6.67
C VAL A 153 -12.31 -3.07 -7.07
N LYS A 154 -12.87 -3.64 -8.13
CA LYS A 154 -12.35 -4.91 -8.69
C LYS A 154 -10.92 -4.73 -9.19
N ALA A 155 -10.07 -5.74 -8.99
CA ALA A 155 -8.67 -5.72 -9.44
C ALA A 155 -8.54 -5.44 -10.94
N THR A 156 -9.49 -5.90 -11.75
CA THR A 156 -9.53 -5.67 -13.21
C THR A 156 -9.76 -4.22 -13.62
N ASN A 157 -10.22 -3.37 -12.68
CA ASN A 157 -10.51 -1.95 -12.96
C ASN A 157 -9.43 -1.01 -12.42
N VAL A 158 -8.39 -1.56 -11.80
CA VAL A 158 -7.27 -0.79 -11.27
C VAL A 158 -6.21 -0.61 -12.36
N VAL A 159 -5.82 0.65 -12.61
CA VAL A 159 -4.71 1.00 -13.48
C VAL A 159 -3.50 1.30 -12.61
N VAL A 160 -2.33 0.75 -12.98
CA VAL A 160 -1.07 0.99 -12.29
C VAL A 160 -0.18 1.85 -13.17
N GLU A 161 0.33 2.93 -12.60
CA GLU A 161 1.22 3.87 -13.28
C GLU A 161 2.54 3.97 -12.52
N VAL A 162 3.64 4.11 -13.24
CA VAL A 162 4.97 4.35 -12.68
C VAL A 162 5.38 5.78 -13.01
N PRO A 163 5.80 6.59 -12.02
CA PRO A 163 6.31 7.93 -12.28
C PRO A 163 7.50 7.86 -13.25
N LYS A 164 7.48 8.71 -14.26
CA LYS A 164 8.69 8.92 -15.08
C LYS A 164 9.71 9.65 -14.22
N GLY A 165 10.87 9.03 -14.04
CA GLY A 165 12.02 9.65 -13.38
C GLY A 165 12.57 10.82 -14.19
#